data_8b17718649c9023ba5b4514dbf599ef8
#
_entry.id   8b17718649c9023ba5b4514dbf599ef8
#
_cell.length_a   1.000
_cell.length_b   1.000
_cell.length_c   1.000
_cell.angle_alpha   90.00
_cell.angle_beta   90.00
_cell.angle_gamma   90.00
#
_symmetry.space_group_name_H-M   'P 1'
#
loop_
_entity.id
_entity.type
_entity.pdbx_description
1 polymer ?
#
loop_
_entity_poly.entity_id
_entity_poly.type
_entity_poly.pdbx_seq_one_letter_code
_entity_poly.pdbx_strand_id
1 'polypeptide(L)'
;MKQTTLPYLAILIVVLYGIYNATNHTRGSQVQTKHVQPHTPRTEASERTLRQELSRIGTVAYTYEYVRNVIEHGSSQLHFKPQEVMEGGFVGHEDAPKVACYVLSLAGESCPLPSAKDAAMFYSSNCAGCHGEDGKGLHGTYPDLTRRPLLGIEARKTLLERMLRQ
;
A
#
# COMPACT_ATOMS: atom_id res chain seq x y z
N MET A 1 -20.42 -50.90 30.69
CA MET A 1 -20.98 -49.65 30.18
C MET A 1 -20.23 -48.44 30.76
N LYS A 2 -18.96 -48.14 30.40
CA LYS A 2 -18.17 -47.01 30.96
C LYS A 2 -17.21 -46.36 29.99
N GLN A 3 -17.49 -46.28 28.67
CA GLN A 3 -16.55 -45.73 27.72
C GLN A 3 -17.08 -44.64 26.75
N THR A 4 -18.29 -44.12 26.93
CA THR A 4 -18.88 -43.16 26.00
C THR A 4 -18.83 -41.69 26.46
N THR A 5 -18.40 -41.42 27.70
CA THR A 5 -18.40 -40.05 28.25
C THR A 5 -17.18 -39.20 27.84
N LEU A 6 -16.02 -39.84 27.55
CA LEU A 6 -14.78 -39.17 27.24
C LEU A 6 -14.84 -38.34 25.96
N PRO A 7 -15.37 -38.85 24.80
CA PRO A 7 -15.45 -38.05 23.57
C PRO A 7 -16.41 -36.86 23.69
N TYR A 8 -17.49 -36.99 24.44
CA TYR A 8 -18.44 -35.87 24.66
C TYR A 8 -17.82 -34.75 25.47
N LEU A 9 -16.98 -35.08 26.44
CA LEU A 9 -16.26 -34.09 27.26
C LEU A 9 -15.25 -33.30 26.44
N ALA A 10 -14.55 -33.95 25.52
CA ALA A 10 -13.61 -33.28 24.58
C ALA A 10 -14.34 -32.31 23.66
N ILE A 11 -15.46 -32.70 23.07
CA ILE A 11 -16.29 -31.84 22.20
C ILE A 11 -16.78 -30.61 23.00
N LEU A 12 -17.24 -30.81 24.23
CA LEU A 12 -17.75 -29.73 25.08
C LEU A 12 -16.66 -28.71 25.41
N ILE A 13 -15.43 -29.14 25.65
CA ILE A 13 -14.27 -28.27 25.89
C ILE A 13 -13.97 -27.44 24.63
N VAL A 14 -13.97 -28.05 23.44
CA VAL A 14 -13.70 -27.33 22.15
C VAL A 14 -14.79 -26.29 21.90
N VAL A 15 -16.05 -26.63 22.12
CA VAL A 15 -17.17 -25.69 21.95
C VAL A 15 -17.08 -24.51 22.93
N LEU A 16 -16.81 -24.79 24.21
CA LEU A 16 -16.64 -23.74 25.22
C LEU A 16 -15.45 -22.85 24.93
N TYR A 17 -14.33 -23.42 24.44
CA TYR A 17 -13.17 -22.65 24.05
C TYR A 17 -13.46 -21.77 22.82
N GLY A 18 -14.21 -22.30 21.85
CA GLY A 18 -14.67 -21.54 20.68
C GLY A 18 -15.56 -20.35 21.05
N ILE A 19 -16.53 -20.57 21.97
CA ILE A 19 -17.41 -19.51 22.49
C ILE A 19 -16.58 -18.46 23.26
N TYR A 20 -15.67 -18.91 24.11
CA TYR A 20 -14.78 -18.01 24.86
C TYR A 20 -13.93 -17.13 23.97
N ASN A 21 -13.30 -17.70 22.91
CA ASN A 21 -12.54 -16.93 21.94
C ASN A 21 -13.43 -15.98 21.13
N ALA A 22 -14.60 -16.42 20.69
CA ALA A 22 -15.52 -15.57 19.93
C ALA A 22 -15.97 -14.36 20.77
N THR A 23 -16.27 -14.54 22.04
CA THR A 23 -16.69 -13.44 22.92
C THR A 23 -15.55 -12.50 23.30
N ASN A 24 -14.31 -12.99 23.37
CA ASN A 24 -13.15 -12.14 23.62
C ASN A 24 -12.67 -11.39 22.36
N HIS A 25 -12.79 -11.99 21.16
CA HIS A 25 -12.49 -11.30 19.90
C HIS A 25 -13.50 -10.18 19.58
N THR A 26 -14.78 -10.34 19.95
CA THR A 26 -15.77 -9.28 19.76
C THR A 26 -15.61 -8.11 20.73
N ARG A 27 -14.91 -8.29 21.85
CA ARG A 27 -14.60 -7.20 22.78
C ARG A 27 -13.50 -6.24 22.28
N GLY A 28 -12.69 -6.65 21.29
CA GLY A 28 -11.63 -5.82 20.70
C GLY A 28 -12.06 -4.92 19.55
N SER A 29 -13.23 -5.15 18.96
CA SER A 29 -13.81 -4.26 17.92
C SER A 29 -14.70 -3.20 18.56
N GLN A 30 -14.13 -2.37 19.42
CA GLN A 30 -14.68 -1.06 19.65
C GLN A 30 -14.63 -0.35 18.30
N VAL A 31 -15.79 -0.22 17.65
CA VAL A 31 -15.99 0.81 16.62
C VAL A 31 -15.57 2.11 17.28
N GLN A 32 -14.35 2.55 17.02
CA GLN A 32 -13.95 3.92 17.31
C GLN A 32 -14.93 4.78 16.53
N THR A 33 -16.00 5.20 17.19
CA THR A 33 -16.75 6.38 16.76
C THR A 33 -15.69 7.45 16.57
N LYS A 34 -15.43 7.75 15.29
CA LYS A 34 -14.53 8.82 14.88
C LYS A 34 -15.02 10.06 15.61
N HIS A 35 -14.39 10.34 16.75
CA HIS A 35 -14.55 11.62 17.40
C HIS A 35 -14.15 12.64 16.34
N VAL A 36 -15.15 13.38 15.82
CA VAL A 36 -14.89 14.57 15.02
C VAL A 36 -14.13 15.47 15.96
N GLN A 37 -12.79 15.42 15.88
CA GLN A 37 -11.95 16.35 16.60
C GLN A 37 -12.35 17.75 16.12
N PRO A 38 -12.66 18.65 17.06
CA PRO A 38 -12.84 20.06 16.71
C PRO A 38 -11.58 20.47 15.95
N HIS A 39 -11.76 21.17 14.82
CA HIS A 39 -10.69 21.67 13.98
C HIS A 39 -9.70 22.46 14.84
N THR A 40 -8.65 21.79 15.30
CA THR A 40 -7.51 22.49 15.88
C THR A 40 -6.92 23.35 14.77
N PRO A 41 -6.74 24.66 14.99
CA PRO A 41 -6.15 25.53 13.98
C PRO A 41 -4.82 24.92 13.55
N ARG A 42 -4.65 24.77 12.23
CA ARG A 42 -3.46 24.19 11.65
C ARG A 42 -2.25 24.98 12.14
N THR A 43 -1.30 24.29 12.75
CA THR A 43 -0.07 24.94 13.18
C THR A 43 0.77 25.31 11.95
N GLU A 44 1.49 26.43 12.00
CA GLU A 44 2.42 26.85 10.94
C GLU A 44 3.44 25.76 10.59
N ALA A 45 3.82 24.93 11.57
CA ALA A 45 4.72 23.80 11.37
C ALA A 45 4.08 22.72 10.47
N SER A 46 2.79 22.42 10.67
CA SER A 46 2.05 21.48 9.85
C SER A 46 1.92 21.99 8.41
N GLU A 47 1.61 23.26 8.22
CA GLU A 47 1.50 23.88 6.89
C GLU A 47 2.84 23.86 6.16
N ARG A 48 3.94 24.17 6.83
CA ARG A 48 5.30 24.09 6.26
C ARG A 48 5.62 22.67 5.78
N THR A 49 5.30 21.66 6.57
CA THR A 49 5.51 20.25 6.19
C THR A 49 4.73 19.87 4.95
N LEU A 50 3.44 20.25 4.85
CA LEU A 50 2.62 20.01 3.67
C LEU A 50 3.18 20.70 2.42
N ARG A 51 3.59 21.97 2.52
CA ARG A 51 4.21 22.71 1.42
C ARG A 51 5.54 22.09 1.00
N GLN A 52 6.34 21.61 1.94
CA GLN A 52 7.59 20.93 1.65
C GLN A 52 7.36 19.62 0.93
N GLU A 53 6.38 18.80 1.35
CA GLU A 53 6.02 17.60 0.63
C GLU A 53 5.52 17.91 -0.78
N LEU A 54 4.65 18.92 -0.92
CA LEU A 54 4.12 19.35 -2.22
C LEU A 54 5.22 19.81 -3.18
N SER A 55 6.27 20.46 -2.67
CA SER A 55 7.42 20.87 -3.51
C SER A 55 8.27 19.71 -4.01
N ARG A 56 8.27 18.57 -3.31
CA ARG A 56 9.04 17.38 -3.66
C ARG A 56 8.28 16.41 -4.55
N ILE A 57 6.95 16.44 -4.52
CA ILE A 57 6.06 15.41 -5.11
C ILE A 57 6.22 15.24 -6.62
N GLY A 58 6.75 16.26 -7.33
CA GLY A 58 7.03 16.22 -8.77
C GLY A 58 8.44 15.75 -9.14
N THR A 59 9.27 15.37 -8.16
CA THR A 59 10.66 14.97 -8.44
C THR A 59 10.79 13.48 -8.73
N VAL A 60 11.78 13.10 -9.53
CA VAL A 60 12.13 11.71 -9.81
C VAL A 60 12.46 10.96 -8.52
N ALA A 61 13.17 11.60 -7.59
CA ALA A 61 13.49 11.01 -6.29
C ALA A 61 12.23 10.66 -5.48
N TYR A 62 11.22 11.53 -5.49
CA TYR A 62 9.94 11.23 -4.85
C TYR A 62 9.22 10.07 -5.54
N THR A 63 9.19 10.06 -6.88
CA THR A 63 8.58 8.96 -7.66
C THR A 63 9.28 7.63 -7.34
N TYR A 64 10.59 7.61 -7.26
CA TYR A 64 11.36 6.43 -6.87
C TYR A 64 10.97 5.90 -5.48
N GLU A 65 10.98 6.77 -4.47
CA GLU A 65 10.62 6.38 -3.11
C GLU A 65 9.17 5.91 -3.01
N TYR A 66 8.26 6.58 -3.73
CA TYR A 66 6.86 6.19 -3.82
C TYR A 66 6.71 4.77 -4.41
N VAL A 67 7.32 4.49 -5.56
CA VAL A 67 7.24 3.18 -6.22
C VAL A 67 7.84 2.10 -5.33
N ARG A 68 9.02 2.33 -4.75
CA ARG A 68 9.65 1.41 -3.82
C ARG A 68 8.74 1.08 -2.65
N ASN A 69 8.16 2.10 -2.02
CA ASN A 69 7.24 1.92 -0.89
C ASN A 69 5.99 1.11 -1.26
N VAL A 70 5.43 1.33 -2.46
CA VAL A 70 4.28 0.55 -2.95
C VAL A 70 4.66 -0.91 -3.19
N ILE A 71 5.84 -1.19 -3.75
CA ILE A 71 6.34 -2.56 -3.95
C ILE A 71 6.49 -3.28 -2.61
N GLU A 72 7.05 -2.61 -1.61
CA GLU A 72 7.33 -3.20 -0.29
C GLU A 72 6.06 -3.35 0.58
N HIS A 73 5.18 -2.36 0.58
CA HIS A 73 4.10 -2.26 1.57
C HIS A 73 2.69 -2.24 0.95
N GLY A 74 2.60 -2.16 -0.39
CA GLY A 74 1.33 -2.02 -1.09
C GLY A 74 0.79 -0.60 -1.12
N SER A 75 -0.36 -0.44 -1.79
CA SER A 75 -0.98 0.86 -2.04
C SER A 75 -2.20 1.18 -1.16
N SER A 76 -2.47 0.38 -0.13
CA SER A 76 -3.65 0.53 0.74
C SER A 76 -3.74 1.88 1.45
N GLN A 77 -2.60 2.54 1.70
CA GLN A 77 -2.54 3.84 2.38
C GLN A 77 -2.84 5.04 1.46
N LEU A 78 -3.08 4.81 0.17
CA LEU A 78 -3.15 5.86 -0.85
C LEU A 78 -4.57 6.29 -1.20
N HIS A 79 -5.57 5.92 -0.41
CA HIS A 79 -6.98 6.25 -0.61
C HIS A 79 -7.60 5.75 -1.92
N PHE A 80 -7.07 4.66 -2.46
CA PHE A 80 -7.71 3.93 -3.55
C PHE A 80 -8.93 3.15 -3.05
N LYS A 81 -9.83 2.81 -3.97
CA LYS A 81 -10.90 1.87 -3.67
C LYS A 81 -10.29 0.51 -3.33
N PRO A 82 -10.94 -0.31 -2.47
CA PRO A 82 -10.42 -1.62 -2.09
C PRO A 82 -10.04 -2.52 -3.28
N GLN A 83 -10.75 -2.40 -4.41
CA GLN A 83 -10.51 -3.18 -5.63
C GLN A 83 -9.31 -2.68 -6.45
N GLU A 84 -8.83 -1.48 -6.15
CA GLU A 84 -7.72 -0.82 -6.85
C GLU A 84 -6.41 -0.90 -6.04
N VAL A 85 -6.45 -1.57 -4.91
CA VAL A 85 -5.31 -1.66 -4.00
C VAL A 85 -4.36 -2.76 -4.49
N MET A 86 -3.11 -2.41 -4.66
CA MET A 86 -2.01 -3.35 -4.85
C MET A 86 -1.52 -3.83 -3.48
N GLU A 87 -1.40 -5.14 -3.30
CA GLU A 87 -0.71 -5.70 -2.13
C GLU A 87 0.79 -5.47 -2.23
N GLY A 88 1.48 -5.43 -1.09
CA GLY A 88 2.93 -5.32 -1.04
C GLY A 88 3.61 -6.68 -0.98
N GLY A 89 4.95 -6.67 -1.13
CA GLY A 89 5.77 -7.86 -0.90
C GLY A 89 5.88 -8.82 -2.07
N PHE A 90 5.47 -8.43 -3.29
CA PHE A 90 5.67 -9.26 -4.49
C PHE A 90 7.17 -9.48 -4.82
N VAL A 91 8.02 -8.60 -4.34
CA VAL A 91 9.48 -8.66 -4.50
C VAL A 91 10.12 -8.48 -3.14
N GLY A 92 11.22 -9.18 -2.89
CA GLY A 92 11.98 -9.05 -1.64
C GLY A 92 12.48 -7.62 -1.42
N HIS A 93 12.65 -7.23 -0.16
CA HIS A 93 13.07 -5.89 0.22
C HIS A 93 14.40 -5.46 -0.44
N GLU A 94 15.30 -6.41 -0.68
CA GLU A 94 16.61 -6.15 -1.34
C GLU A 94 16.47 -5.86 -2.84
N ASP A 95 15.40 -6.38 -3.48
CA ASP A 95 15.18 -6.26 -4.91
C ASP A 95 14.17 -5.16 -5.26
N ALA A 96 13.35 -4.72 -4.30
CA ALA A 96 12.38 -3.64 -4.49
C ALA A 96 13.01 -2.34 -5.04
N PRO A 97 14.20 -1.89 -4.59
CA PRO A 97 14.90 -0.74 -5.15
C PRO A 97 15.23 -0.90 -6.65
N LYS A 98 15.64 -2.10 -7.06
CA LYS A 98 15.97 -2.40 -8.46
C LYS A 98 14.74 -2.33 -9.35
N VAL A 99 13.63 -2.94 -8.90
CA VAL A 99 12.34 -2.91 -9.62
C VAL A 99 11.78 -1.49 -9.68
N ALA A 100 11.90 -0.70 -8.62
CA ALA A 100 11.51 0.70 -8.63
C ALA A 100 12.29 1.49 -9.70
N CYS A 101 13.59 1.26 -9.83
CA CYS A 101 14.41 1.84 -10.88
C CYS A 101 13.97 1.43 -12.29
N TYR A 102 13.61 0.16 -12.47
CA TYR A 102 13.10 -0.34 -13.74
C TYR A 102 11.78 0.37 -14.12
N VAL A 103 10.86 0.52 -13.16
CA VAL A 103 9.59 1.26 -13.36
C VAL A 103 9.85 2.71 -13.78
N LEU A 104 10.85 3.38 -13.21
CA LEU A 104 11.23 4.73 -13.67
C LEU A 104 11.70 4.70 -15.12
N SER A 105 12.51 3.71 -15.49
CA SER A 105 13.03 3.59 -16.86
C SER A 105 11.96 3.35 -17.91
N LEU A 106 10.85 2.69 -17.56
CA LEU A 106 9.68 2.52 -18.45
C LEU A 106 9.07 3.86 -18.90
N ALA A 107 9.20 4.90 -18.07
CA ALA A 107 8.78 6.27 -18.40
C ALA A 107 9.92 7.14 -18.95
N GLY A 108 11.09 6.57 -19.24
CA GLY A 108 12.27 7.31 -19.71
C GLY A 108 12.96 8.14 -18.63
N GLU A 109 12.68 7.91 -17.35
CA GLU A 109 13.32 8.62 -16.24
C GLU A 109 14.60 7.90 -15.78
N SER A 110 15.59 8.69 -15.38
CA SER A 110 16.84 8.16 -14.83
C SER A 110 16.66 7.76 -13.38
N CYS A 111 17.08 6.54 -13.03
CA CYS A 111 17.08 6.09 -11.65
C CYS A 111 18.19 6.78 -10.84
N PRO A 112 17.93 7.10 -9.54
CA PRO A 112 18.98 7.59 -8.64
C PRO A 112 20.01 6.52 -8.24
N LEU A 113 19.73 5.25 -8.52
CA LEU A 113 20.65 4.12 -8.24
C LEU A 113 21.26 3.60 -9.53
N PRO A 114 22.43 2.91 -9.46
CA PRO A 114 22.99 2.20 -10.59
C PRO A 114 22.02 1.17 -11.15
N SER A 115 21.94 1.09 -12.49
CA SER A 115 21.08 0.10 -13.16
C SER A 115 21.48 -1.31 -12.77
N ALA A 116 20.51 -2.09 -12.28
CA ALA A 116 20.71 -3.50 -11.98
C ALA A 116 20.30 -4.34 -13.19
N LYS A 117 21.19 -5.25 -13.64
CA LYS A 117 20.98 -6.09 -14.82
C LYS A 117 19.78 -7.04 -14.69
N ASP A 118 19.43 -7.39 -13.47
CA ASP A 118 18.35 -8.32 -13.11
C ASP A 118 16.99 -7.61 -12.85
N ALA A 119 16.96 -6.29 -12.84
CA ALA A 119 15.75 -5.50 -12.55
C ALA A 119 14.59 -5.80 -13.50
N ALA A 120 14.86 -5.93 -14.80
CA ALA A 120 13.88 -6.28 -15.81
C ALA A 120 13.29 -7.69 -15.58
N MET A 121 14.13 -8.65 -15.18
CA MET A 121 13.70 -10.01 -14.87
C MET A 121 12.77 -10.03 -13.65
N PHE A 122 13.10 -9.33 -12.58
CA PHE A 122 12.22 -9.22 -11.40
C PHE A 122 10.89 -8.55 -11.75
N TYR A 123 10.90 -7.51 -12.57
CA TYR A 123 9.68 -6.86 -13.04
C TYR A 123 8.82 -7.81 -13.88
N SER A 124 9.38 -8.47 -14.89
CA SER A 124 8.67 -9.40 -15.76
C SER A 124 8.05 -10.55 -14.96
N SER A 125 8.78 -11.09 -13.98
CA SER A 125 8.31 -12.23 -13.20
C SER A 125 7.23 -11.88 -12.17
N ASN A 126 7.20 -10.66 -11.63
CA ASN A 126 6.35 -10.33 -10.48
C ASN A 126 5.33 -9.21 -10.75
N CYS A 127 5.55 -8.36 -11.75
CA CYS A 127 4.76 -7.16 -11.97
C CYS A 127 4.05 -7.15 -13.34
N ALA A 128 4.68 -7.72 -14.37
CA ALA A 128 4.18 -7.66 -15.74
C ALA A 128 2.85 -8.39 -15.93
N GLY A 129 2.54 -9.39 -15.09
CA GLY A 129 1.25 -10.08 -15.10
C GLY A 129 0.04 -9.16 -14.93
N CYS A 130 0.21 -8.04 -14.21
CA CYS A 130 -0.82 -7.02 -14.03
C CYS A 130 -0.52 -5.75 -14.84
N HIS A 131 0.73 -5.30 -14.84
CA HIS A 131 1.10 -4.02 -15.42
C HIS A 131 1.54 -4.07 -16.89
N GLY A 132 1.68 -5.28 -17.46
CA GLY A 132 2.23 -5.47 -18.80
C GLY A 132 3.74 -5.34 -18.84
N GLU A 133 4.38 -5.95 -19.82
CA GLU A 133 5.85 -5.86 -20.03
C GLU A 133 6.30 -4.43 -20.34
N ASP A 134 5.43 -3.64 -20.97
CA ASP A 134 5.65 -2.24 -21.30
C ASP A 134 5.21 -1.25 -20.20
N GLY A 135 4.66 -1.76 -19.09
CA GLY A 135 4.20 -0.97 -17.95
C GLY A 135 2.89 -0.21 -18.15
N LYS A 136 2.18 -0.39 -19.28
CA LYS A 136 0.97 0.39 -19.59
C LYS A 136 -0.31 -0.10 -18.95
N GLY A 137 -0.22 -1.16 -18.15
CA GLY A 137 -1.38 -1.85 -17.59
C GLY A 137 -2.09 -2.76 -18.60
N LEU A 138 -2.65 -3.87 -18.12
CA LEU A 138 -3.39 -4.78 -19.01
C LEU A 138 -4.78 -4.21 -19.28
N HIS A 139 -5.02 -3.86 -20.56
CA HIS A 139 -6.32 -3.41 -21.06
C HIS A 139 -6.98 -2.27 -20.25
N GLY A 140 -6.17 -1.43 -19.59
CA GLY A 140 -6.67 -0.34 -18.75
C GLY A 140 -7.25 -0.76 -17.39
N THR A 141 -7.15 -2.05 -17.05
CA THR A 141 -7.61 -2.58 -15.74
C THR A 141 -6.63 -2.22 -14.62
N TYR A 142 -5.33 -2.19 -14.95
CA TYR A 142 -4.27 -1.86 -14.01
C TYR A 142 -3.63 -0.52 -14.35
N PRO A 143 -3.03 0.18 -13.37
CA PRO A 143 -2.42 1.48 -13.60
C PRO A 143 -1.29 1.44 -14.64
N ASP A 144 -1.28 2.45 -15.51
CA ASP A 144 -0.17 2.74 -16.41
C ASP A 144 1.01 3.31 -15.61
N LEU A 145 2.10 2.55 -15.54
CA LEU A 145 3.32 2.91 -14.83
C LEU A 145 4.23 3.84 -15.63
N THR A 146 3.94 4.04 -16.91
CA THR A 146 4.71 4.94 -17.79
C THR A 146 4.23 6.39 -17.72
N ARG A 147 3.03 6.63 -17.20
CA ARG A 147 2.48 7.99 -17.06
C ARG A 147 3.19 8.79 -15.96
N ARG A 148 3.21 10.11 -16.12
CA ARG A 148 3.67 11.03 -15.08
C ARG A 148 2.70 12.19 -14.88
N PRO A 149 2.35 12.51 -13.62
CA PRO A 149 2.64 11.72 -12.41
C PRO A 149 1.91 10.39 -12.40
N LEU A 150 2.40 9.42 -11.62
CA LEU A 150 1.66 8.19 -11.33
C LEU A 150 0.34 8.51 -10.63
N LEU A 151 -0.69 7.65 -10.82
CA LEU A 151 -2.04 7.88 -10.28
C LEU A 151 -2.05 8.18 -8.77
N GLY A 152 -1.31 7.42 -7.97
CA GLY A 152 -1.27 7.64 -6.53
C GLY A 152 -0.50 8.91 -6.14
N ILE A 153 0.49 9.31 -6.91
CA ILE A 153 1.19 10.60 -6.72
C ILE A 153 0.24 11.76 -7.03
N GLU A 154 -0.55 11.66 -8.10
CA GLU A 154 -1.57 12.64 -8.46
C GLU A 154 -2.66 12.76 -7.38
N ALA A 155 -3.14 11.62 -6.88
CA ALA A 155 -4.09 11.57 -5.78
C ALA A 155 -3.52 12.21 -4.50
N ARG A 156 -2.27 11.91 -4.16
CA ARG A 156 -1.56 12.50 -3.02
C ARG A 156 -1.40 14.02 -3.16
N LYS A 157 -1.00 14.48 -4.34
CA LYS A 157 -0.90 15.91 -4.65
C LYS A 157 -2.22 16.63 -4.43
N THR A 158 -3.31 16.08 -4.99
CA THR A 158 -4.65 16.63 -4.84
C THR A 158 -5.10 16.70 -3.38
N LEU A 159 -4.77 15.67 -2.60
CA LEU A 159 -5.05 15.65 -1.16
C LEU A 159 -4.30 16.77 -0.41
N LEU A 160 -2.99 16.90 -0.65
CA LEU A 160 -2.16 17.94 -0.03
C LEU A 160 -2.66 19.36 -0.36
N GLU A 161 -2.98 19.59 -1.64
CA GLU A 161 -3.55 20.88 -2.08
C GLU A 161 -4.90 21.18 -1.42
N ARG A 162 -5.75 20.16 -1.27
CA ARG A 162 -7.02 20.30 -0.54
C ARG A 162 -6.78 20.63 0.93
N MET A 163 -5.85 19.95 1.56
CA MET A 163 -5.48 20.20 2.94
C MET A 163 -4.95 21.63 3.15
N LEU A 164 -4.19 22.17 2.21
CA LEU A 164 -3.68 23.55 2.29
C LEU A 164 -4.75 24.62 2.06
N ARG A 165 -5.89 24.30 1.48
CA ARG A 165 -7.01 25.23 1.25
C ARG A 165 -8.01 25.31 2.40
N GLN A 166 -7.95 24.40 3.35
CA GLN A 166 -8.78 24.37 4.57
C GLN A 166 -8.16 25.18 5.70
#